data_18b3c34e337bc6a1f3cc32c0c71a9d0d
#
_entry.id   18b3c34e337bc6a1f3cc32c0c71a9d0d
#
_cell.length_a   1.000
_cell.length_b   1.000
_cell.length_c   1.000
_cell.angle_alpha   90.00
_cell.angle_beta   90.00
_cell.angle_gamma   90.00
#
_symmetry.space_group_name_H-M   'P 1'
#
loop_
_entity.id
_entity.type
_entity.pdbx_description
1 polymer ?
#
loop_
_entity_poly.entity_id
_entity_poly.type
_entity_poly.pdbx_seq_one_letter_code
_entity_poly.pdbx_strand_id
1 'polypeptide(L)'
;ISGRMVSEGMKISTATVLNYVDYFKEAFILLNASRYDIKGKALLSSTEKYYAVDLGLRNVIKKSEKLDSNKLYENIVYLEMRSRGYEVQVGKLDDTEIDFICYRGNEKLYIQVAYLITPADEEREFGNLERLNDNYPKYVISSDLVDLSRNGIIHRNIIDFLLNP
;
A
#
# COMPACT_ATOMS: atom_id res chain seq x y z
N ILE A 1 -7.61 -8.71 5.00
CA ILE A 1 -8.34 -9.83 5.66
C ILE A 1 -8.94 -9.26 6.93
N SER A 2 -10.25 -9.35 7.13
CA SER A 2 -10.84 -8.96 8.40
C SER A 2 -10.65 -10.10 9.42
N GLY A 3 -10.39 -9.77 10.68
CA GLY A 3 -10.27 -10.76 11.74
C GLY A 3 -11.52 -11.66 11.86
N ARG A 4 -12.68 -11.13 11.49
CA ARG A 4 -13.94 -11.88 11.45
C ARG A 4 -13.92 -12.99 10.38
N MET A 5 -13.46 -12.69 9.15
CA MET A 5 -13.39 -13.71 8.08
C MET A 5 -12.44 -14.85 8.45
N VAL A 6 -11.31 -14.54 9.09
CA VAL A 6 -10.36 -15.57 9.55
C VAL A 6 -10.96 -16.38 10.69
N SER A 7 -11.61 -15.75 11.68
CA SER A 7 -12.21 -16.43 12.81
C SER A 7 -13.36 -17.37 12.41
N GLU A 8 -14.19 -16.97 11.45
CA GLU A 8 -15.30 -17.79 10.93
C GLU A 8 -14.77 -19.04 10.20
N GLY A 9 -13.69 -18.90 9.40
CA GLY A 9 -13.07 -20.04 8.71
C GLY A 9 -12.34 -21.01 9.63
N MET A 10 -11.79 -20.54 10.74
CA MET A 10 -10.97 -21.33 11.66
C MET A 10 -11.67 -21.70 12.97
N LYS A 11 -12.91 -21.30 13.18
CA LYS A 11 -13.69 -21.49 14.43
C LYS A 11 -12.99 -20.93 15.69
N ILE A 12 -12.24 -19.84 15.54
CA ILE A 12 -11.56 -19.13 16.61
C ILE A 12 -12.17 -17.74 16.79
N SER A 13 -12.04 -17.14 17.97
CA SER A 13 -12.58 -15.82 18.22
C SER A 13 -11.82 -14.72 17.43
N THR A 14 -12.53 -13.64 17.06
CA THR A 14 -11.89 -12.46 16.45
C THR A 14 -10.80 -11.88 17.35
N ALA A 15 -11.01 -11.86 18.66
CA ALA A 15 -10.02 -11.41 19.63
C ALA A 15 -8.73 -12.25 19.56
N THR A 16 -8.87 -13.58 19.45
CA THR A 16 -7.72 -14.48 19.31
C THR A 16 -6.94 -14.17 18.03
N VAL A 17 -7.64 -13.95 16.90
CA VAL A 17 -6.99 -13.57 15.64
C VAL A 17 -6.21 -12.27 15.79
N LEU A 18 -6.80 -11.25 16.41
CA LEU A 18 -6.15 -9.97 16.62
C LEU A 18 -4.90 -10.09 17.51
N ASN A 19 -4.98 -10.89 18.59
CA ASN A 19 -3.80 -11.15 19.42
C ASN A 19 -2.65 -11.78 18.63
N TYR A 20 -2.93 -12.74 17.73
CA TYR A 20 -1.90 -13.30 16.87
C TYR A 20 -1.32 -12.27 15.89
N VAL A 21 -2.15 -11.39 15.36
CA VAL A 21 -1.68 -10.29 14.50
C VAL A 21 -0.74 -9.38 15.30
N ASP A 22 -1.07 -9.05 16.54
CA ASP A 22 -0.20 -8.24 17.40
C ASP A 22 1.12 -8.95 17.69
N TYR A 23 1.13 -10.24 17.98
CA TYR A 23 2.37 -11.01 18.12
C TYR A 23 3.22 -11.01 16.84
N PHE A 24 2.60 -11.08 15.66
CA PHE A 24 3.33 -11.00 14.40
C PHE A 24 3.90 -9.59 14.15
N LYS A 25 3.24 -8.54 14.64
CA LYS A 25 3.78 -7.16 14.61
C LYS A 25 4.98 -7.03 15.55
N GLU A 26 4.86 -7.50 16.79
CA GLU A 26 5.95 -7.51 17.77
C GLU A 26 7.17 -8.32 17.30
N ALA A 27 6.93 -9.42 16.59
CA ALA A 27 7.99 -10.26 16.00
C ALA A 27 8.54 -9.72 14.67
N PHE A 28 8.10 -8.55 14.21
CA PHE A 28 8.48 -7.98 12.91
C PHE A 28 8.23 -8.92 11.71
N ILE A 29 7.25 -9.80 11.81
CA ILE A 29 6.77 -10.62 10.68
C ILE A 29 5.81 -9.81 9.79
N LEU A 30 5.01 -8.95 10.44
CA LEU A 30 4.09 -8.03 9.79
C LEU A 30 4.37 -6.58 10.22
N LEU A 31 4.22 -5.67 9.28
CA LEU A 31 4.09 -4.24 9.57
C LEU A 31 2.68 -3.79 9.18
N ASN A 32 2.19 -2.74 9.84
CA ASN A 32 0.86 -2.20 9.56
C ASN A 32 0.93 -0.78 9.00
N ALA A 33 -0.05 -0.45 8.17
CA ALA A 33 -0.34 0.91 7.75
C ALA A 33 -1.75 1.28 8.21
N SER A 34 -1.86 2.35 8.99
CA SER A 34 -3.14 2.93 9.37
C SER A 34 -3.82 3.58 8.18
N ARG A 35 -5.16 3.73 8.25
CA ARG A 35 -5.91 4.43 7.22
C ARG A 35 -6.10 5.91 7.61
N TYR A 36 -5.92 6.78 6.66
CA TYR A 36 -6.07 8.21 6.83
C TYR A 36 -7.13 8.75 5.86
N ASP A 37 -8.16 9.40 6.41
CA ASP A 37 -9.15 10.11 5.62
C ASP A 37 -8.55 11.45 5.15
N ILE A 38 -8.33 11.56 3.85
CA ILE A 38 -7.69 12.75 3.25
C ILE A 38 -8.57 13.98 3.36
N LYS A 39 -9.88 13.84 3.18
CA LYS A 39 -10.84 14.94 3.29
C LYS A 39 -11.14 15.30 4.74
N GLY A 40 -11.39 14.31 5.57
CA GLY A 40 -11.65 14.48 7.00
C GLY A 40 -10.40 14.82 7.81
N LYS A 41 -9.20 14.70 7.22
CA LYS A 41 -7.90 14.96 7.87
C LYS A 41 -7.76 14.24 9.20
N ALA A 42 -8.17 12.99 9.26
CA ALA A 42 -8.17 12.18 10.47
C ALA A 42 -7.73 10.72 10.22
N LEU A 43 -7.08 10.13 11.20
CA LEU A 43 -6.85 8.70 11.22
C LEU A 43 -8.18 7.97 11.43
N LEU A 44 -8.41 6.94 10.63
CA LEU A 44 -9.58 6.10 10.75
C LEU A 44 -9.30 4.98 11.74
N SER A 45 -10.21 4.75 12.68
CA SER A 45 -10.19 3.60 13.58
C SER A 45 -10.55 2.27 12.90
N SER A 46 -10.74 2.29 11.58
CA SER A 46 -11.08 1.13 10.77
C SER A 46 -9.85 0.26 10.48
N THR A 47 -10.11 -0.93 9.95
CA THR A 47 -9.11 -1.96 9.64
C THR A 47 -7.83 -1.45 8.99
N GLU A 48 -6.69 -1.68 9.64
CA GLU A 48 -5.35 -1.44 9.10
C GLU A 48 -5.06 -2.37 7.91
N LYS A 49 -4.15 -1.97 7.02
CA LYS A 49 -3.50 -2.89 6.09
C LYS A 49 -2.23 -3.47 6.71
N TYR A 50 -1.94 -4.73 6.40
CA TYR A 50 -0.76 -5.42 6.89
C TYR A 50 0.14 -5.83 5.72
N TYR A 51 1.44 -5.65 5.90
CA TYR A 51 2.48 -5.94 4.92
C TYR A 51 3.48 -6.91 5.52
N ALA A 52 3.83 -7.95 4.77
CA ALA A 52 4.81 -8.93 5.20
C ALA A 52 6.22 -8.35 5.08
N VAL A 53 7.04 -8.51 6.12
CA VAL A 53 8.45 -8.06 6.09
C VAL A 53 9.29 -8.98 5.19
N ASP A 54 9.00 -10.27 5.18
CA ASP A 54 9.65 -11.24 4.31
C ASP A 54 8.69 -11.74 3.22
N LEU A 55 8.99 -11.39 1.97
CA LEU A 55 8.18 -11.75 0.82
C LEU A 55 8.30 -13.25 0.46
N GLY A 56 9.41 -13.89 0.78
CA GLY A 56 9.60 -15.33 0.63
C GLY A 56 8.65 -16.09 1.56
N LEU A 57 8.63 -15.72 2.85
CA LEU A 57 7.72 -16.28 3.83
C LEU A 57 6.25 -16.05 3.43
N ARG A 58 5.91 -14.82 2.99
CA ARG A 58 4.57 -14.49 2.46
C ARG A 58 4.14 -15.45 1.35
N ASN A 59 5.02 -15.70 0.39
CA ASN A 59 4.72 -16.53 -0.77
C ASN A 59 4.56 -18.02 -0.40
N VAL A 60 5.38 -18.52 0.50
CA VAL A 60 5.27 -19.91 1.03
C VAL A 60 3.93 -20.12 1.74
N ILE A 61 3.53 -19.17 2.59
CA ILE A 61 2.28 -19.29 3.35
C ILE A 61 1.06 -19.17 2.43
N LYS A 62 1.11 -18.28 1.45
CA LYS A 62 -0.06 -17.99 0.59
C LYS A 62 -0.46 -19.17 -0.30
N LYS A 63 0.47 -20.09 -0.63
CA LYS A 63 0.24 -21.28 -1.49
C LYS A 63 -0.65 -21.02 -2.73
N SER A 64 -0.72 -19.77 -3.18
CA SER A 64 -1.59 -19.37 -4.28
C SER A 64 -0.88 -19.64 -5.60
N GLU A 65 -1.50 -20.40 -6.47
CA GLU A 65 -1.02 -20.64 -7.83
C GLU A 65 -0.98 -19.35 -8.68
N LYS A 66 -1.78 -18.33 -8.30
CA LYS A 66 -1.75 -17.00 -8.92
C LYS A 66 -1.04 -16.03 -8.00
N LEU A 67 0.16 -15.63 -8.38
CA LEU A 67 0.85 -14.47 -7.80
C LEU A 67 -0.02 -13.23 -8.05
N ASP A 68 -0.53 -12.64 -6.97
CA ASP A 68 -1.16 -11.32 -7.02
C ASP A 68 -0.04 -10.27 -7.11
N SER A 69 0.39 -9.99 -8.34
CA SER A 69 1.53 -9.13 -8.62
C SER A 69 1.30 -7.70 -8.11
N ASN A 70 0.06 -7.18 -8.19
CA ASN A 70 -0.26 -5.86 -7.66
C ASN A 70 0.01 -5.79 -6.15
N LYS A 71 -0.47 -6.76 -5.38
CA LYS A 71 -0.23 -6.80 -3.92
C LYS A 71 1.22 -7.10 -3.55
N LEU A 72 1.96 -7.79 -4.41
CA LEU A 72 3.39 -7.98 -4.21
C LEU A 72 4.13 -6.66 -4.39
N TYR A 73 3.84 -5.91 -5.45
CA TYR A 73 4.44 -4.61 -5.72
C TYR A 73 4.09 -3.58 -4.65
N GLU A 74 2.83 -3.54 -4.23
CA GLU A 74 2.38 -2.71 -3.11
C GLU A 74 3.21 -3.02 -1.84
N ASN A 75 3.42 -4.30 -1.52
CA ASN A 75 4.22 -4.70 -0.37
C ASN A 75 5.70 -4.28 -0.50
N ILE A 76 6.30 -4.42 -1.69
CA ILE A 76 7.67 -3.98 -1.97
C ILE A 76 7.81 -2.47 -1.75
N VAL A 77 6.93 -1.69 -2.36
CA VAL A 77 6.95 -0.21 -2.25
C VAL A 77 6.73 0.23 -0.80
N TYR A 78 5.82 -0.43 -0.07
CA TYR A 78 5.62 -0.16 1.35
C TYR A 78 6.91 -0.35 2.15
N LEU A 79 7.59 -1.51 2.00
CA LEU A 79 8.83 -1.80 2.71
C LEU A 79 9.93 -0.81 2.34
N GLU A 80 10.04 -0.46 1.07
CA GLU A 80 11.01 0.51 0.58
C GLU A 80 10.79 1.89 1.22
N MET A 81 9.55 2.40 1.23
CA MET A 81 9.26 3.69 1.85
C MET A 81 9.53 3.67 3.36
N ARG A 82 9.24 2.57 4.04
CA ARG A 82 9.60 2.38 5.44
C ARG A 82 11.11 2.38 5.66
N SER A 83 11.89 1.74 4.78
CA SER A 83 13.36 1.71 4.85
C SER A 83 13.98 3.09 4.62
N ARG A 84 13.35 3.93 3.79
CA ARG A 84 13.73 5.34 3.58
C ARG A 84 13.34 6.26 4.75
N GLY A 85 12.75 5.72 5.81
CA GLY A 85 12.38 6.47 7.02
C GLY A 85 11.05 7.20 6.92
N TYR A 86 10.18 6.87 5.96
CA TYR A 86 8.85 7.44 5.90
C TYR A 86 7.89 6.72 6.86
N GLU A 87 7.02 7.48 7.49
CA GLU A 87 5.77 6.97 8.02
C GLU A 87 4.81 6.77 6.85
N VAL A 88 4.21 5.59 6.74
CA VAL A 88 3.36 5.20 5.61
C VAL A 88 1.95 4.91 6.08
N GLN A 89 0.98 5.56 5.48
CA GLN A 89 -0.45 5.41 5.73
C GLN A 89 -1.16 5.06 4.43
N VAL A 90 -2.32 4.43 4.52
CA VAL A 90 -3.21 4.19 3.38
C VAL A 90 -4.18 5.35 3.28
N GLY A 91 -4.27 5.99 2.12
CA GLY A 91 -5.14 7.13 1.90
C GLY A 91 -6.57 6.70 1.56
N LYS A 92 -7.57 7.22 2.27
CA LYS A 92 -8.96 7.16 1.86
C LYS A 92 -9.38 8.49 1.27
N LEU A 93 -9.90 8.47 0.03
CA LEU A 93 -10.45 9.61 -0.65
C LEU A 93 -11.88 9.27 -1.12
N ASP A 94 -12.90 9.70 -0.38
CA ASP A 94 -14.29 9.28 -0.58
C ASP A 94 -14.45 7.75 -0.56
N ASP A 95 -14.90 7.17 -1.66
CA ASP A 95 -15.08 5.73 -1.85
C ASP A 95 -13.87 5.05 -2.49
N THR A 96 -12.78 5.81 -2.75
CA THR A 96 -11.57 5.30 -3.37
C THR A 96 -10.40 5.26 -2.39
N GLU A 97 -9.38 4.51 -2.74
CA GLU A 97 -8.17 4.35 -1.94
C GLU A 97 -6.97 4.85 -2.73
N ILE A 98 -6.06 5.54 -2.05
CA ILE A 98 -4.69 5.80 -2.50
C ILE A 98 -3.80 4.86 -1.72
N ASP A 99 -2.96 4.10 -2.40
CA ASP A 99 -2.19 3.05 -1.77
C ASP A 99 -1.35 3.58 -0.62
N PHE A 100 -0.63 4.69 -0.82
CA PHE A 100 0.19 5.26 0.23
C PHE A 100 0.16 6.79 0.27
N ILE A 101 0.14 7.29 1.51
CA ILE A 101 0.52 8.63 1.89
C ILE A 101 1.77 8.48 2.75
N CYS A 102 2.87 9.08 2.34
CA CYS A 102 4.15 8.95 3.01
C CYS A 102 4.58 10.28 3.61
N TYR A 103 5.01 10.25 4.87
CA TYR A 103 5.46 11.42 5.62
C TYR A 103 6.89 11.20 6.13
N ARG A 104 7.75 12.21 6.00
CA ARG A 104 9.08 12.24 6.60
C ARG A 104 9.44 13.69 6.99
N GLY A 105 9.38 14.01 8.28
CA GLY A 105 9.50 15.40 8.73
C GLY A 105 8.44 16.30 8.10
N ASN A 106 8.87 17.29 7.32
CA ASN A 106 7.97 18.19 6.58
C ASN A 106 7.62 17.71 5.17
N GLU A 107 8.20 16.60 4.74
CA GLU A 107 7.90 16.01 3.43
C GLU A 107 6.61 15.21 3.49
N LYS A 108 5.82 15.35 2.45
CA LYS A 108 4.64 14.52 2.21
C LYS A 108 4.58 14.18 0.73
N LEU A 109 4.24 12.94 0.40
CA LEU A 109 4.01 12.51 -0.97
C LEU A 109 2.94 11.42 -1.02
N TYR A 110 2.40 11.19 -2.23
CA TYR A 110 1.41 10.18 -2.50
C TYR A 110 1.94 9.15 -3.50
N ILE A 111 1.62 7.90 -3.30
CA ILE A 111 2.03 6.81 -4.19
C ILE A 111 0.82 5.92 -4.50
N GLN A 112 0.66 5.63 -5.78
CA GLN A 112 -0.20 4.57 -6.30
C GLN A 112 0.69 3.50 -6.91
N VAL A 113 0.33 2.22 -6.75
CA VAL A 113 1.16 1.09 -7.19
C VAL A 113 0.37 0.15 -8.07
N ALA A 114 0.88 -0.13 -9.25
CA ALA A 114 0.31 -1.10 -10.18
C ALA A 114 1.39 -2.09 -10.66
N TYR A 115 1.00 -3.31 -11.04
CA TYR A 115 1.93 -4.22 -11.74
C TYR A 115 2.19 -3.72 -13.16
N LEU A 116 1.14 -3.59 -13.95
CA LEU A 116 1.14 -3.01 -15.29
C LEU A 116 -0.08 -2.08 -15.42
N ILE A 117 0.08 -1.01 -16.18
CA ILE A 117 -0.96 -0.03 -16.41
C ILE A 117 -1.49 -0.24 -17.83
N THR A 118 -2.70 -0.78 -17.94
CA THR A 118 -3.40 -0.87 -19.23
C THR A 118 -4.23 0.39 -19.45
N PRO A 119 -4.63 0.70 -20.71
CA PRO A 119 -5.53 1.83 -20.97
C PRO A 119 -6.85 1.78 -20.17
N ALA A 120 -7.30 0.58 -19.79
CA ALA A 120 -8.49 0.40 -18.96
C ALA A 120 -8.24 0.74 -17.47
N ASP A 121 -6.99 0.65 -17.02
CA ASP A 121 -6.61 0.89 -15.63
C ASP A 121 -6.13 2.32 -15.36
N GLU A 122 -5.82 3.09 -16.42
CA GLU A 122 -5.23 4.43 -16.27
C GLU A 122 -6.06 5.36 -15.38
N GLU A 123 -7.38 5.38 -15.54
CA GLU A 123 -8.26 6.20 -14.72
C GLU A 123 -8.25 5.79 -13.25
N ARG A 124 -8.10 4.51 -12.97
CA ARG A 124 -7.98 4.01 -11.60
C ARG A 124 -6.65 4.41 -10.97
N GLU A 125 -5.55 4.28 -11.70
CA GLU A 125 -4.20 4.47 -11.14
C GLU A 125 -3.82 5.97 -11.06
N PHE A 126 -4.21 6.77 -12.04
CA PHE A 126 -3.91 8.21 -12.06
C PHE A 126 -5.06 9.06 -11.53
N GLY A 127 -6.29 8.74 -11.88
CA GLY A 127 -7.47 9.58 -11.60
C GLY A 127 -7.68 9.84 -10.11
N ASN A 128 -7.38 8.87 -9.23
CA ASN A 128 -7.46 9.08 -7.79
C ASN A 128 -6.45 10.14 -7.30
N LEU A 129 -5.24 10.14 -7.87
CA LEU A 129 -4.20 11.13 -7.55
C LEU A 129 -4.52 12.51 -8.16
N GLU A 130 -5.12 12.55 -9.34
CA GLU A 130 -5.57 13.79 -9.99
C GLU A 130 -6.65 14.53 -9.19
N ARG A 131 -7.49 13.79 -8.45
CA ARG A 131 -8.53 14.35 -7.57
C ARG A 131 -7.98 15.00 -6.31
N LEU A 132 -6.69 14.84 -5.99
CA LEU A 132 -6.05 15.48 -4.84
C LEU A 132 -5.77 16.96 -5.14
N ASN A 133 -6.42 17.84 -4.40
CA ASN A 133 -6.32 19.30 -4.53
C ASN A 133 -5.18 19.86 -3.65
N ASP A 134 -3.97 19.30 -3.81
CA ASP A 134 -2.77 19.80 -3.15
C ASP A 134 -1.55 19.69 -4.05
N ASN A 135 -0.45 20.36 -3.66
CA ASN A 135 0.78 20.45 -4.45
C ASN A 135 1.86 19.47 -4.01
N TYR A 136 1.53 18.46 -3.19
CA TYR A 136 2.51 17.45 -2.80
C TYR A 136 2.84 16.53 -3.98
N PRO A 137 4.08 16.03 -4.06
CA PRO A 137 4.47 15.09 -5.11
C PRO A 137 3.56 13.87 -5.16
N LYS A 138 3.22 13.46 -6.37
CA LYS A 138 2.37 12.31 -6.65
C LYS A 138 3.07 11.37 -7.59
N TYR A 139 3.12 10.10 -7.23
CA TYR A 139 3.81 9.06 -7.99
C TYR A 139 2.88 7.91 -8.32
N VAL A 140 3.03 7.39 -9.55
CA VAL A 140 2.52 6.08 -9.93
C VAL A 140 3.74 5.18 -10.18
N ILE A 141 3.80 4.05 -9.48
CA ILE A 141 4.92 3.11 -9.59
C ILE A 141 4.41 1.82 -10.21
N SER A 142 5.03 1.40 -11.32
CA SER A 142 4.66 0.16 -12.00
C SER A 142 5.86 -0.55 -12.63
N SER A 143 5.67 -1.69 -13.29
CA SER A 143 6.71 -2.34 -14.09
C SER A 143 6.78 -1.86 -15.53
N ASP A 144 5.94 -0.92 -15.93
CA ASP A 144 6.00 -0.36 -17.28
C ASP A 144 7.34 0.33 -17.52
N LEU A 145 7.93 0.08 -18.71
CA LEU A 145 9.23 0.68 -19.10
C LEU A 145 9.06 2.04 -19.77
N VAL A 146 7.85 2.34 -20.25
CA VAL A 146 7.52 3.61 -20.89
C VAL A 146 7.10 4.60 -19.80
N ASP A 147 7.58 5.83 -19.92
CA ASP A 147 7.15 6.91 -19.04
C ASP A 147 5.69 7.28 -19.34
N LEU A 148 4.83 7.09 -18.35
CA LEU A 148 3.40 7.38 -18.39
C LEU A 148 3.04 8.65 -17.59
N SER A 149 4.03 9.47 -17.22
CA SER A 149 3.82 10.69 -16.43
C SER A 149 2.82 11.63 -17.11
N ARG A 150 1.86 12.15 -16.31
CA ARG A 150 0.84 13.07 -16.81
C ARG A 150 0.29 13.98 -15.70
N ASN A 151 -0.20 15.14 -16.05
CA ASN A 151 -0.93 16.06 -15.18
C ASN A 151 -0.20 16.35 -13.84
N GLY A 152 1.15 16.41 -13.86
CA GLY A 152 1.96 16.64 -12.66
C GLY A 152 2.15 15.39 -11.78
N ILE A 153 1.66 14.23 -12.21
CA ILE A 153 1.90 12.94 -11.58
C ILE A 153 3.08 12.27 -12.29
N ILE A 154 4.07 11.85 -11.51
CA ILE A 154 5.29 11.25 -12.02
C ILE A 154 5.13 9.73 -12.05
N HIS A 155 5.28 9.12 -13.22
CA HIS A 155 5.39 7.67 -13.34
C HIS A 155 6.85 7.23 -13.18
N ARG A 156 7.08 6.16 -12.42
CA ARG A 156 8.41 5.54 -12.29
C ARG A 156 8.31 4.02 -12.45
N ASN A 157 9.24 3.47 -13.21
CA ASN A 157 9.45 2.03 -13.19
C ASN A 157 9.89 1.60 -11.78
N ILE A 158 9.37 0.46 -11.27
CA ILE A 158 9.64 0.00 -9.90
C ILE A 158 11.13 -0.28 -9.67
N ILE A 159 11.86 -0.81 -10.66
CA ILE A 159 13.29 -1.08 -10.51
C ILE A 159 14.05 0.23 -10.36
N ASP A 160 13.75 1.23 -11.21
CA ASP A 160 14.36 2.55 -11.12
C ASP A 160 14.03 3.23 -9.79
N PHE A 161 12.81 3.07 -9.31
CA PHE A 161 12.38 3.59 -8.02
C PHE A 161 13.18 2.97 -6.85
N LEU A 162 13.45 1.66 -6.90
CA LEU A 162 14.20 0.95 -5.85
C LEU A 162 15.70 1.28 -5.89
N LEU A 163 16.27 1.47 -7.08
CA LEU A 163 17.72 1.72 -7.24
C LEU A 163 18.12 3.19 -7.09
N ASN A 164 17.18 4.11 -7.31
CA ASN A 164 17.43 5.56 -7.27
C ASN A 164 16.49 6.21 -6.24
N PRO A 165 16.88 6.17 -4.96
CA PRO A 165 16.07 6.68 -3.86
C PRO A 165 15.83 8.20 -3.88
#